data_ae2ea215896b61864b94c4c6f4da128d
#
_entry.id   ae2ea215896b61864b94c4c6f4da128d
#
_cell.length_a   1.000
_cell.length_b   1.000
_cell.length_c   1.000
_cell.angle_alpha   90.00
_cell.angle_beta   90.00
_cell.angle_gamma   90.00
#
_symmetry.space_group_name_H-M   'P 1'
#
loop_
_entity.id
_entity.type
_entity.pdbx_description
1 polymer ?
#
loop_
_entity_poly.entity_id
_entity_poly.type
_entity_poly.pdbx_seq_one_letter_code
_entity_poly.pdbx_strand_id
1 'polypeptide(L)'
;MRPLRALEDKNMQNENRNEEAVSPVIATILMVAITVVLAGVLYVWASQLAEGNTDGDFSMYDFSVTDASDTLSTDGAQALVYVAMDAGEDLSWATVIVQLSVNEGPYTECTNPDKAAGTGCAVSEGTDDGNWGFSEEITVSEGSESLCNTACSVQVKVLDAASNKLIYESTETSVN
;
A
#
# COMPACT_ATOMS: atom_id res chain seq x y z
N MET A 1 17.29 -88.39 -12.80
CA MET A 1 16.34 -87.37 -12.35
C MET A 1 17.04 -86.03 -12.28
N ARG A 2 16.85 -85.14 -13.21
CA ARG A 2 17.38 -83.72 -13.19
C ARG A 2 16.26 -82.83 -12.82
N PRO A 3 16.48 -81.87 -11.89
CA PRO A 3 15.39 -81.02 -11.42
C PRO A 3 15.07 -79.88 -12.41
N LEU A 4 13.79 -79.79 -12.71
CA LEU A 4 13.15 -78.77 -13.55
C LEU A 4 13.13 -77.34 -12.99
N ARG A 5 14.07 -76.97 -12.12
CA ARG A 5 14.09 -75.66 -11.41
C ARG A 5 14.88 -74.57 -12.08
N ALA A 6 15.54 -74.84 -13.22
CA ALA A 6 16.46 -73.88 -13.84
C ALA A 6 15.86 -73.03 -14.97
N LEU A 7 14.57 -73.22 -15.32
CA LEU A 7 13.93 -72.49 -16.44
C LEU A 7 12.92 -71.44 -16.00
N GLU A 8 12.49 -71.46 -14.74
CA GLU A 8 11.60 -70.40 -14.23
C GLU A 8 12.32 -69.08 -13.84
N ASP A 9 13.58 -69.19 -13.43
CA ASP A 9 14.34 -68.05 -12.98
C ASP A 9 14.81 -67.08 -14.10
N LYS A 10 14.82 -67.55 -15.36
CA LYS A 10 15.24 -66.71 -16.50
C LYS A 10 14.11 -65.83 -17.05
N ASN A 11 12.87 -66.12 -16.75
CA ASN A 11 11.75 -65.35 -17.27
C ASN A 11 11.35 -64.20 -16.38
N MET A 12 11.63 -64.27 -15.09
CA MET A 12 11.34 -63.18 -14.14
C MET A 12 12.35 -62.02 -14.23
N GLN A 13 13.57 -62.26 -14.70
CA GLN A 13 14.57 -61.17 -14.85
C GLN A 13 14.41 -60.31 -16.10
N ASN A 14 13.58 -60.75 -17.06
CA ASN A 14 13.42 -60.00 -18.31
C ASN A 14 12.21 -59.04 -18.31
N GLU A 15 11.25 -59.22 -17.42
CA GLU A 15 10.12 -58.30 -17.28
C GLU A 15 10.50 -57.01 -16.53
N ASN A 16 11.40 -57.07 -15.55
CA ASN A 16 11.83 -55.91 -14.80
C ASN A 16 12.72 -54.91 -15.56
N ARG A 17 13.28 -55.31 -16.73
CA ARG A 17 14.17 -54.44 -17.52
C ARG A 17 13.44 -53.43 -18.41
N ASN A 18 12.17 -53.71 -18.71
CA ASN A 18 11.38 -52.82 -19.59
C ASN A 18 10.69 -51.70 -18.83
N GLU A 19 10.45 -51.89 -17.54
CA GLU A 19 9.84 -50.83 -16.71
C GLU A 19 10.83 -49.78 -16.26
N GLU A 20 12.08 -50.14 -16.01
CA GLU A 20 13.13 -49.14 -15.65
C GLU A 20 13.58 -48.25 -16.81
N ALA A 21 13.41 -48.70 -18.06
CA ALA A 21 13.83 -47.93 -19.23
C ALA A 21 12.83 -46.79 -19.59
N VAL A 22 11.57 -46.96 -19.26
CA VAL A 22 10.52 -45.96 -19.53
C VAL A 22 10.40 -44.94 -18.37
N SER A 23 10.65 -45.38 -17.15
CA SER A 23 10.54 -44.55 -15.92
C SER A 23 11.46 -43.32 -15.95
N PRO A 24 12.75 -43.36 -16.31
CA PRO A 24 13.61 -42.17 -16.33
C PRO A 24 13.18 -41.13 -17.35
N VAL A 25 12.68 -41.56 -18.54
CA VAL A 25 12.22 -40.62 -19.57
C VAL A 25 10.94 -39.93 -19.18
N ILE A 26 9.99 -40.62 -18.58
CA ILE A 26 8.77 -40.02 -18.07
C ILE A 26 9.07 -39.09 -16.92
N ALA A 27 9.98 -39.45 -16.02
CA ALA A 27 10.41 -38.62 -14.92
C ALA A 27 11.05 -37.28 -15.38
N THR A 28 11.88 -37.33 -16.41
CA THR A 28 12.51 -36.10 -16.94
C THR A 28 11.50 -35.20 -17.65
N ILE A 29 10.55 -35.78 -18.40
CA ILE A 29 9.48 -35.01 -19.05
C ILE A 29 8.59 -34.33 -18.01
N LEU A 30 8.19 -35.05 -16.97
CA LEU A 30 7.40 -34.48 -15.86
C LEU A 30 8.16 -33.39 -15.12
N MET A 31 9.44 -33.58 -14.84
CA MET A 31 10.28 -32.57 -14.19
C MET A 31 10.35 -31.27 -15.02
N VAL A 32 10.59 -31.40 -16.31
CA VAL A 32 10.62 -30.22 -17.20
C VAL A 32 9.26 -29.55 -17.28
N ALA A 33 8.18 -30.32 -17.38
CA ALA A 33 6.82 -29.77 -17.42
C ALA A 33 6.50 -28.96 -16.15
N ILE A 34 6.80 -29.51 -14.97
CA ILE A 34 6.56 -28.85 -13.69
C ILE A 34 7.41 -27.58 -13.55
N THR A 35 8.70 -27.63 -13.93
CA THR A 35 9.58 -26.47 -13.82
C THR A 35 9.16 -25.33 -14.73
N VAL A 36 8.70 -25.62 -15.96
CA VAL A 36 8.19 -24.58 -16.87
C VAL A 36 6.91 -23.95 -16.34
N VAL A 37 5.98 -24.74 -15.81
CA VAL A 37 4.75 -24.21 -15.21
C VAL A 37 5.05 -23.33 -13.98
N LEU A 38 5.92 -23.82 -13.08
CA LEU A 38 6.33 -23.05 -11.90
C LEU A 38 7.06 -21.78 -12.29
N ALA A 39 7.96 -21.82 -13.26
CA ALA A 39 8.67 -20.65 -13.76
C ALA A 39 7.69 -19.62 -14.36
N GLY A 40 6.69 -20.07 -15.11
CA GLY A 40 5.65 -19.20 -15.66
C GLY A 40 4.82 -18.53 -14.59
N VAL A 41 4.37 -19.26 -13.57
CA VAL A 41 3.58 -18.71 -12.46
C VAL A 41 4.41 -17.72 -11.64
N LEU A 42 5.66 -18.06 -11.33
CA LEU A 42 6.56 -17.17 -10.60
C LEU A 42 6.88 -15.90 -11.41
N TYR A 43 7.04 -16.02 -12.72
CA TYR A 43 7.27 -14.87 -13.58
C TYR A 43 6.07 -13.91 -13.59
N VAL A 44 4.85 -14.44 -13.73
CA VAL A 44 3.63 -13.62 -13.69
C VAL A 44 3.46 -12.95 -12.33
N TRP A 45 3.70 -13.69 -11.24
CA TRP A 45 3.63 -13.12 -9.89
C TRP A 45 4.70 -12.05 -9.65
N ALA A 46 5.93 -12.29 -10.10
CA ALA A 46 7.03 -11.34 -9.99
C ALA A 46 6.80 -10.09 -10.86
N SER A 47 6.24 -10.25 -12.07
CA SER A 47 5.91 -9.09 -12.91
C SER A 47 4.77 -8.26 -12.34
N GLN A 48 3.75 -8.85 -11.73
CA GLN A 48 2.70 -8.10 -11.03
C GLN A 48 3.24 -7.34 -9.81
N LEU A 49 4.19 -7.94 -9.08
CA LEU A 49 4.87 -7.25 -8.00
C LEU A 49 5.75 -6.11 -8.51
N ALA A 50 6.41 -6.29 -9.65
CA ALA A 50 7.23 -5.26 -10.29
C ALA A 50 6.36 -4.15 -10.90
N GLU A 51 5.21 -4.46 -11.51
CA GLU A 51 4.26 -3.46 -12.03
C GLU A 51 3.58 -2.66 -10.91
N GLY A 52 3.33 -3.27 -9.74
CA GLY A 52 2.86 -2.54 -8.57
C GLY A 52 3.92 -1.61 -7.94
N ASN A 53 5.17 -1.74 -8.36
CA ASN A 53 6.34 -1.04 -7.83
C ASN A 53 7.11 -0.23 -8.87
N THR A 54 6.52 0.05 -10.04
CA THR A 54 7.21 0.75 -11.13
C THR A 54 7.38 2.25 -10.92
N ASP A 55 6.78 2.82 -9.90
CA ASP A 55 7.23 4.11 -9.38
C ASP A 55 8.28 3.83 -8.30
N GLY A 56 9.54 3.93 -8.71
CA GLY A 56 10.73 3.55 -7.93
C GLY A 56 11.00 4.41 -6.69
N ASP A 57 9.98 4.73 -5.95
CA ASP A 57 10.05 5.43 -4.70
C ASP A 57 9.43 4.57 -3.60
N PHE A 58 10.27 3.76 -2.96
CA PHE A 58 9.99 3.14 -1.68
C PHE A 58 10.24 4.16 -0.54
N SER A 59 9.83 5.38 -0.69
CA SER A 59 9.73 6.25 0.45
C SER A 59 8.56 5.73 1.30
N MET A 60 8.91 5.04 2.35
CA MET A 60 7.97 4.56 3.34
C MET A 60 7.58 5.78 4.16
N TYR A 61 6.50 6.44 3.77
CA TYR A 61 5.95 7.55 4.53
C TYR A 61 5.19 7.00 5.73
N ASP A 62 5.41 7.61 6.86
CA ASP A 62 4.64 7.38 8.09
C ASP A 62 4.22 8.73 8.65
N PHE A 63 2.98 8.80 9.10
CA PHE A 63 2.40 10.02 9.63
C PHE A 63 1.62 9.71 10.89
N SER A 64 1.67 10.63 11.83
CA SER A 64 0.82 10.63 13.01
C SER A 64 -0.22 11.74 12.94
N VAL A 65 -1.44 11.42 13.34
CA VAL A 65 -2.55 12.35 13.38
C VAL A 65 -3.04 12.48 14.81
N THR A 66 -3.05 13.72 15.32
CA THR A 66 -3.47 14.04 16.69
C THR A 66 -4.55 15.12 16.69
N ASP A 67 -5.44 15.08 17.70
CA ASP A 67 -6.44 16.11 17.91
C ASP A 67 -5.77 17.46 18.20
N ALA A 68 -6.22 18.52 17.56
CA ALA A 68 -5.70 19.86 17.80
C ALA A 68 -6.14 20.44 19.13
N SER A 69 -7.09 19.79 19.82
CA SER A 69 -7.61 20.21 21.15
C SER A 69 -8.11 21.67 21.18
N ASP A 70 -8.51 22.18 20.03
CA ASP A 70 -9.14 23.51 19.94
C ASP A 70 -10.59 23.44 20.41
N THR A 71 -11.10 24.58 20.88
CA THR A 71 -12.51 24.66 21.26
C THR A 71 -13.37 24.72 20.00
N LEU A 72 -14.08 23.67 19.72
CA LEU A 72 -14.99 23.61 18.57
C LEU A 72 -16.08 24.68 18.66
N SER A 73 -16.29 25.39 17.58
CA SER A 73 -17.31 26.44 17.48
C SER A 73 -17.98 26.42 16.11
N THR A 74 -18.97 27.26 15.93
CA THR A 74 -19.70 27.39 14.66
C THR A 74 -19.07 28.39 13.69
N ASP A 75 -17.94 29.00 14.07
CA ASP A 75 -17.40 30.14 13.34
C ASP A 75 -16.46 29.75 12.18
N GLY A 76 -16.11 28.47 12.02
CA GLY A 76 -15.15 27.99 11.02
C GLY A 76 -13.69 28.37 11.34
N ALA A 77 -12.77 27.94 10.47
CA ALA A 77 -11.34 28.20 10.57
C ALA A 77 -10.63 27.68 11.83
N GLN A 78 -11.22 26.68 12.50
CA GLN A 78 -10.62 26.03 13.66
C GLN A 78 -9.70 24.90 13.25
N ALA A 79 -8.62 24.72 14.01
CA ALA A 79 -7.76 23.56 13.88
C ALA A 79 -8.52 22.31 14.31
N LEU A 80 -8.55 21.31 13.46
CA LEU A 80 -9.18 20.02 13.75
C LEU A 80 -8.13 18.99 14.19
N VAL A 81 -7.07 18.85 13.42
CA VAL A 81 -6.00 17.89 13.71
C VAL A 81 -4.64 18.44 13.32
N TYR A 82 -3.65 17.96 14.05
CA TYR A 82 -2.24 18.07 13.64
C TYR A 82 -1.81 16.78 12.96
N VAL A 83 -1.05 16.92 11.88
CA VAL A 83 -0.48 15.79 11.13
C VAL A 83 1.02 15.99 11.05
N ALA A 84 1.78 15.09 11.67
CA ALA A 84 3.23 15.11 11.62
C ALA A 84 3.76 14.00 10.69
N MET A 85 4.81 14.30 9.93
CA MET A 85 5.52 13.30 9.14
C MET A 85 6.60 12.65 10.00
N ASP A 86 6.37 11.39 10.41
CA ASP A 86 7.26 10.63 11.29
C ASP A 86 8.33 9.88 10.52
N ALA A 87 8.11 9.59 9.24
CA ALA A 87 9.10 9.03 8.32
C ALA A 87 8.76 9.41 6.88
N GLY A 88 9.78 9.55 6.05
CA GLY A 88 9.64 9.85 4.62
C GLY A 88 10.64 10.89 4.15
N GLU A 89 10.53 11.25 2.89
CA GLU A 89 11.26 12.35 2.27
C GLU A 89 10.36 13.58 2.18
N ASP A 90 10.96 14.76 2.01
CA ASP A 90 10.21 16.01 1.90
C ASP A 90 9.21 15.95 0.74
N LEU A 91 7.96 16.29 1.03
CA LEU A 91 6.86 16.32 0.07
C LEU A 91 6.61 17.75 -0.39
N SER A 92 6.69 18.00 -1.70
CA SER A 92 6.39 19.32 -2.22
C SER A 92 4.89 19.59 -2.28
N TRP A 93 4.45 20.75 -1.77
CA TRP A 93 3.05 21.18 -1.82
C TRP A 93 2.49 21.29 -3.23
N ALA A 94 3.36 21.40 -4.24
CA ALA A 94 2.95 21.38 -5.65
C ALA A 94 2.44 20.00 -6.11
N THR A 95 2.86 18.94 -5.43
CA THR A 95 2.58 17.54 -5.82
C THR A 95 1.77 16.76 -4.79
N VAL A 96 1.41 17.34 -3.65
CA VAL A 96 0.66 16.72 -2.57
C VAL A 96 -0.77 17.25 -2.52
N ILE A 97 -1.70 16.35 -2.32
CA ILE A 97 -3.10 16.64 -2.01
C ILE A 97 -3.42 16.06 -0.64
N VAL A 98 -3.88 16.92 0.26
CA VAL A 98 -4.43 16.51 1.55
C VAL A 98 -5.95 16.52 1.46
N GLN A 99 -6.57 15.45 1.89
CA GLN A 99 -8.02 15.32 1.93
C GLN A 99 -8.48 15.00 3.36
N LEU A 100 -9.62 15.55 3.72
CA LEU A 100 -10.26 15.35 5.03
C LEU A 100 -11.65 14.72 4.84
N SER A 101 -11.97 13.73 5.65
CA SER A 101 -13.31 13.19 5.84
C SER A 101 -13.76 13.45 7.27
N VAL A 102 -14.99 13.88 7.45
CA VAL A 102 -15.60 14.15 8.78
C VAL A 102 -16.80 13.23 8.94
N ASN A 103 -16.85 12.51 10.08
CA ASN A 103 -17.92 11.59 10.45
C ASN A 103 -18.23 10.56 9.34
N GLU A 104 -17.19 9.91 8.81
CA GLU A 104 -17.29 8.94 7.71
C GLU A 104 -17.93 9.52 6.41
N GLY A 105 -17.93 10.84 6.27
CA GLY A 105 -18.44 11.54 5.10
C GLY A 105 -17.51 11.41 3.89
N PRO A 106 -17.87 12.04 2.76
CA PRO A 106 -17.00 12.05 1.59
C PRO A 106 -15.72 12.83 1.87
N TYR A 107 -14.59 12.38 1.29
CA TYR A 107 -13.33 13.10 1.36
C TYR A 107 -13.43 14.43 0.60
N THR A 108 -13.02 15.50 1.26
CA THR A 108 -12.92 16.86 0.70
C THR A 108 -11.45 17.25 0.60
N GLU A 109 -11.05 17.79 -0.54
CA GLU A 109 -9.68 18.29 -0.74
C GLU A 109 -9.48 19.57 0.07
N CYS A 110 -8.43 19.58 0.88
CA CYS A 110 -8.00 20.74 1.63
C CYS A 110 -7.14 21.66 0.77
N THR A 111 -7.22 22.95 1.05
CA THR A 111 -6.37 23.93 0.39
C THR A 111 -4.96 23.86 0.96
N ASN A 112 -3.96 23.69 0.12
CA ASN A 112 -2.55 23.67 0.50
C ASN A 112 -2.09 25.07 0.98
N PRO A 113 -1.00 25.18 1.77
CA PRO A 113 -0.54 26.43 2.39
C PRO A 113 -0.39 27.61 1.43
N ASP A 114 0.13 27.39 0.25
CA ASP A 114 0.40 28.44 -0.75
C ASP A 114 -0.83 28.88 -1.57
N LYS A 115 -1.99 28.35 -1.29
CA LYS A 115 -3.22 28.64 -2.04
C LYS A 115 -4.23 29.39 -1.17
N ALA A 116 -5.07 30.19 -1.81
CA ALA A 116 -6.17 30.86 -1.12
C ALA A 116 -7.13 29.82 -0.51
N ALA A 117 -7.46 29.99 0.77
CA ALA A 117 -8.32 29.07 1.49
C ALA A 117 -9.64 28.79 0.74
N GLY A 118 -9.95 27.52 0.56
CA GLY A 118 -11.21 27.03 0.00
C GLY A 118 -12.33 27.03 1.02
N THR A 119 -13.50 26.53 0.62
CA THR A 119 -14.70 26.43 1.49
C THR A 119 -14.66 25.24 2.43
N GLY A 120 -13.90 24.18 2.12
CA GLY A 120 -13.88 22.92 2.86
C GLY A 120 -12.89 22.94 4.03
N CYS A 121 -11.67 22.52 3.80
CA CYS A 121 -10.60 22.50 4.79
C CYS A 121 -9.36 23.22 4.25
N ALA A 122 -8.47 23.63 5.15
CA ALA A 122 -7.21 24.27 4.82
C ALA A 122 -6.07 23.64 5.59
N VAL A 123 -4.91 23.57 4.95
CA VAL A 123 -3.65 23.13 5.55
C VAL A 123 -2.80 24.36 5.81
N SER A 124 -2.21 24.42 6.99
CA SER A 124 -1.18 25.42 7.33
C SER A 124 0.06 24.71 7.85
N GLU A 125 1.21 25.21 7.46
CA GLU A 125 2.52 24.74 7.89
C GLU A 125 3.21 25.75 8.82
N GLY A 126 4.17 25.27 9.60
CA GLY A 126 4.95 26.11 10.50
C GLY A 126 6.09 26.84 9.79
N THR A 127 6.59 26.27 8.69
CA THR A 127 7.72 26.81 7.92
C THR A 127 7.29 26.93 6.46
N ASP A 128 7.21 28.14 5.96
CA ASP A 128 6.79 28.43 4.58
C ASP A 128 8.01 28.26 3.64
N ASP A 129 8.31 27.01 3.28
CA ASP A 129 9.40 26.67 2.35
C ASP A 129 8.92 25.90 1.10
N GLY A 130 7.60 25.70 0.98
CA GLY A 130 6.96 25.02 -0.15
C GLY A 130 7.04 23.49 -0.09
N ASN A 131 7.50 22.93 1.02
CA ASN A 131 7.62 21.49 1.23
C ASN A 131 7.13 21.10 2.62
N TRP A 132 6.59 19.90 2.73
CA TRP A 132 6.31 19.27 4.01
C TRP A 132 7.45 18.33 4.37
N GLY A 133 8.27 18.74 5.33
CA GLY A 133 9.50 18.06 5.70
C GLY A 133 9.33 16.98 6.76
N PHE A 134 10.36 16.13 6.88
CA PHE A 134 10.46 15.14 7.96
C PHE A 134 10.40 15.82 9.35
N SER A 135 9.63 15.25 10.25
CA SER A 135 9.38 15.77 11.61
C SER A 135 8.67 17.12 11.64
N GLU A 136 8.13 17.59 10.52
CA GLU A 136 7.31 18.77 10.45
C GLU A 136 5.84 18.42 10.71
N GLU A 137 5.19 19.23 11.54
CA GLU A 137 3.78 19.14 11.86
C GLU A 137 3.00 20.19 11.10
N ILE A 138 1.97 19.78 10.40
CA ILE A 138 1.01 20.65 9.74
C ILE A 138 -0.30 20.67 10.51
N THR A 139 -1.02 21.77 10.41
CA THR A 139 -2.36 21.93 10.96
C THR A 139 -3.39 21.80 9.86
N VAL A 140 -4.34 20.88 10.03
CA VAL A 140 -5.53 20.80 9.18
C VAL A 140 -6.68 21.47 9.92
N SER A 141 -7.17 22.56 9.33
CA SER A 141 -8.23 23.38 9.90
C SER A 141 -9.48 23.36 9.02
N GLU A 142 -10.60 23.75 9.60
CA GLU A 142 -11.78 24.07 8.83
C GLU A 142 -11.51 25.26 7.90
N GLY A 143 -12.21 25.32 6.77
CA GLY A 143 -12.19 26.47 5.89
C GLY A 143 -13.20 27.54 6.36
N SER A 144 -13.89 28.17 5.41
CA SER A 144 -14.91 29.18 5.72
C SER A 144 -16.22 28.59 6.27
N GLU A 145 -16.42 27.30 6.13
CA GLU A 145 -17.60 26.58 6.66
C GLU A 145 -17.16 25.69 7.83
N SER A 146 -17.99 25.66 8.88
CA SER A 146 -17.73 24.76 9.98
C SER A 146 -18.07 23.32 9.60
N LEU A 147 -17.10 22.43 9.69
CA LEU A 147 -17.22 21.01 9.41
C LEU A 147 -17.53 20.20 10.68
N CYS A 148 -17.11 20.72 11.85
CA CYS A 148 -17.21 20.07 13.13
C CYS A 148 -17.64 21.04 14.22
N ASN A 149 -18.95 21.13 14.50
CA ASN A 149 -19.51 22.05 15.50
C ASN A 149 -19.48 21.49 16.93
N THR A 150 -19.32 20.20 17.05
CA THR A 150 -19.28 19.42 18.31
C THR A 150 -18.29 18.29 18.09
N ALA A 151 -18.07 17.44 19.08
CA ALA A 151 -17.22 16.27 18.91
C ALA A 151 -17.52 15.52 17.60
N CYS A 152 -16.51 15.28 16.78
CA CYS A 152 -16.60 14.60 15.51
C CYS A 152 -15.43 13.61 15.34
N SER A 153 -15.54 12.69 14.36
CA SER A 153 -14.41 11.88 13.93
C SER A 153 -13.86 12.42 12.61
N VAL A 154 -12.56 12.46 12.48
CA VAL A 154 -11.90 12.87 11.24
C VAL A 154 -10.92 11.82 10.75
N GLN A 155 -10.81 11.71 9.44
CA GLN A 155 -9.79 10.92 8.75
C GLN A 155 -9.06 11.80 7.76
N VAL A 156 -7.75 11.67 7.73
CA VAL A 156 -6.88 12.41 6.82
C VAL A 156 -6.31 11.45 5.79
N LYS A 157 -6.29 11.90 4.55
CA LYS A 157 -5.72 11.18 3.42
C LYS A 157 -4.72 12.06 2.70
N VAL A 158 -3.54 11.51 2.42
CA VAL A 158 -2.47 12.18 1.67
C VAL A 158 -2.27 11.44 0.36
N LEU A 159 -2.31 12.18 -0.75
CA LEU A 159 -2.17 11.64 -2.11
C LEU A 159 -1.08 12.38 -2.88
N ASP A 160 -0.46 11.69 -3.81
CA ASP A 160 0.34 12.30 -4.86
C ASP A 160 -0.56 12.83 -5.97
N ALA A 161 -0.48 14.13 -6.27
CA ALA A 161 -1.33 14.81 -7.25
C ALA A 161 -1.06 14.36 -8.69
N ALA A 162 0.17 13.95 -9.02
CA ALA A 162 0.56 13.58 -10.37
C ALA A 162 0.04 12.18 -10.74
N SER A 163 0.16 11.23 -9.81
CA SER A 163 -0.25 9.83 -10.00
C SER A 163 -1.62 9.49 -9.41
N ASN A 164 -2.19 10.38 -8.61
CA ASN A 164 -3.38 10.15 -7.77
C ASN A 164 -3.21 8.91 -6.88
N LYS A 165 -1.97 8.62 -6.47
CA LYS A 165 -1.60 7.49 -5.65
C LYS A 165 -1.77 7.84 -4.18
N LEU A 166 -2.35 6.92 -3.42
CA LEU A 166 -2.44 7.06 -1.97
C LEU A 166 -1.05 6.91 -1.34
N ILE A 167 -0.61 7.95 -0.63
CA ILE A 167 0.60 7.94 0.19
C ILE A 167 0.28 7.46 1.60
N TYR A 168 -0.78 8.01 2.20
CA TYR A 168 -1.19 7.71 3.57
C TYR A 168 -2.70 7.88 3.76
N GLU A 169 -3.28 7.10 4.66
CA GLU A 169 -4.64 7.24 5.14
C GLU A 169 -4.66 6.96 6.65
N SER A 170 -5.13 7.94 7.42
CA SER A 170 -5.19 7.80 8.88
C SER A 170 -6.33 6.88 9.32
N THR A 171 -6.21 6.36 10.52
CA THR A 171 -7.37 5.87 11.27
C THR A 171 -8.24 7.04 11.70
N GLU A 172 -9.46 6.76 12.15
CA GLU A 172 -10.32 7.80 12.70
C GLU A 172 -9.71 8.42 13.97
N THR A 173 -9.63 9.74 13.97
CA THR A 173 -9.20 10.55 15.11
C THR A 173 -10.41 11.30 15.65
N SER A 174 -10.68 11.16 16.96
CA SER A 174 -11.75 11.91 17.60
C SER A 174 -11.28 13.32 17.92
N VAL A 175 -12.04 14.30 17.47
CA VAL A 175 -11.86 15.75 17.72
C VAL A 175 -12.92 16.20 18.73
N ASN A 176 -12.47 16.85 19.85
CA ASN A 176 -13.33 17.22 20.95
C ASN A 176 -13.19 18.71 21.33
#